data_fd05b0a440ce28134fe11b37cd606816
#
_entry.id   fd05b0a440ce28134fe11b37cd606816
#
_cell.length_a   1.000
_cell.length_b   1.000
_cell.length_c   1.000
_cell.angle_alpha   90.00
_cell.angle_beta   90.00
_cell.angle_gamma   90.00
#
_symmetry.space_group_name_H-M   'P 1'
#
loop_
_entity.id
_entity.type
_entity.pdbx_description
1 polymer ?
#
loop_
_entity_poly.entity_id
_entity_poly.type
_entity_poly.pdbx_seq_one_letter_code
_entity_poly.pdbx_strand_id
1 'polypeptide(L)'
;MCYIAQTTVAQATNITSELSKGKNKMGTTETAVRIETGNYAVDPVHSRVGFEVRHLGISTFRGSFSVYDGRITVGESGIEHVEGSIDVASVEVPEKQLVGHLLSPDFFDAENHPKGRFVSTAIRQKDEGSLEVDGELTLRGVTRPVVVDVTVEGAGVGLDGSSVLSLEARGEINRNDYGISWGATVETGAAVVAEKVRLALAIEAVKAGE
;
A
#
# COMPACT_ATOMS: atom_id res chain seq x y z
N MET A 1 -34.28 37.38 -63.12
CA MET A 1 -35.72 37.16 -62.83
C MET A 1 -35.77 36.39 -61.56
N CYS A 2 -36.02 37.11 -60.44
CA CYS A 2 -37.34 37.29 -59.81
C CYS A 2 -37.85 35.99 -59.22
N TYR A 3 -38.12 35.83 -57.91
CA TYR A 3 -38.86 36.55 -56.90
C TYR A 3 -38.50 35.94 -55.53
N ILE A 4 -38.13 36.64 -54.53
CA ILE A 4 -38.80 37.13 -53.33
C ILE A 4 -39.93 36.23 -52.77
N ALA A 5 -39.76 35.74 -51.57
CA ALA A 5 -40.78 35.78 -50.54
C ALA A 5 -40.16 35.61 -49.15
N GLN A 6 -40.20 36.72 -48.39
CA GLN A 6 -40.15 36.81 -46.94
C GLN A 6 -41.41 36.17 -46.34
N THR A 7 -41.27 35.68 -45.16
CA THR A 7 -42.28 35.55 -44.07
C THR A 7 -41.95 34.28 -43.31
N THR A 8 -41.69 34.12 -42.03
CA THR A 8 -42.09 34.86 -40.87
C THR A 8 -41.22 34.34 -39.71
N VAL A 9 -40.53 35.24 -39.04
CA VAL A 9 -39.93 35.02 -37.73
C VAL A 9 -41.08 35.18 -36.70
N ALA A 10 -41.45 34.11 -36.04
CA ALA A 10 -42.05 34.13 -34.69
C ALA A 10 -42.47 32.74 -34.26
N GLN A 11 -42.09 32.39 -33.05
CA GLN A 11 -42.43 31.17 -32.26
C GLN A 11 -41.39 30.06 -32.24
N ALA A 12 -40.20 30.37 -31.66
CA ALA A 12 -39.32 29.37 -31.05
C ALA A 12 -38.69 29.95 -29.78
N THR A 13 -39.53 30.52 -28.92
CA THR A 13 -39.16 30.93 -27.57
C THR A 13 -40.19 30.30 -26.64
N ASN A 14 -39.86 29.13 -26.04
CA ASN A 14 -40.34 28.64 -24.76
C ASN A 14 -40.28 27.10 -24.62
N ILE A 15 -39.16 26.44 -24.97
CA ILE A 15 -38.95 25.03 -24.59
C ILE A 15 -37.53 24.78 -23.96
N THR A 16 -36.88 25.80 -23.44
CA THR A 16 -35.53 25.63 -22.84
C THR A 16 -35.48 25.96 -21.34
N SER A 17 -36.63 26.05 -20.64
CA SER A 17 -36.62 26.40 -19.23
C SER A 17 -37.08 25.29 -18.25
N GLU A 18 -37.39 24.08 -18.73
CA GLU A 18 -37.85 23.00 -17.84
C GLU A 18 -36.99 21.74 -17.77
N LEU A 19 -35.80 21.72 -18.37
CA LEU A 19 -34.85 20.59 -18.26
C LEU A 19 -33.69 20.81 -17.29
N SER A 20 -33.79 21.82 -16.42
CA SER A 20 -32.74 22.18 -15.45
C SER A 20 -33.12 21.91 -13.98
N LYS A 21 -34.17 21.12 -13.72
CA LYS A 21 -34.53 20.73 -12.34
C LYS A 21 -34.62 19.19 -12.23
N GLY A 22 -33.51 18.56 -12.16
CA GLY A 22 -33.46 17.09 -11.97
C GLY A 22 -32.04 16.57 -11.86
N LYS A 23 -31.05 17.36 -11.43
CA LYS A 23 -29.81 16.80 -10.88
C LYS A 23 -30.11 16.27 -9.50
N ASN A 24 -30.62 15.04 -9.47
CA ASN A 24 -30.57 14.19 -8.30
C ASN A 24 -29.10 14.09 -7.91
N LYS A 25 -28.66 14.88 -6.92
CA LYS A 25 -27.49 14.55 -6.14
C LYS A 25 -27.81 13.22 -5.48
N MET A 26 -27.43 12.09 -6.11
CA MET A 26 -27.13 10.90 -5.32
C MET A 26 -26.05 11.34 -4.36
N GLY A 27 -26.47 11.66 -3.14
CA GLY A 27 -25.58 11.72 -2.01
C GLY A 27 -25.03 10.32 -1.84
N THR A 28 -23.82 10.07 -2.31
CA THR A 28 -22.99 9.04 -1.72
C THR A 28 -22.84 9.45 -0.27
N THR A 29 -23.68 8.87 0.59
CA THR A 29 -23.40 8.81 2.02
C THR A 29 -22.14 7.97 2.08
N GLU A 30 -21.01 8.62 2.20
CA GLU A 30 -19.74 8.00 2.52
C GLU A 30 -19.94 7.41 3.93
N THR A 31 -20.35 6.16 3.95
CA THR A 31 -20.54 5.43 5.21
C THR A 31 -19.14 5.19 5.73
N ALA A 32 -18.76 5.84 6.81
CA ALA A 32 -17.51 5.60 7.50
C ALA A 32 -17.31 4.08 7.62
N VAL A 33 -16.17 3.58 7.16
CA VAL A 33 -15.84 2.16 7.16
C VAL A 33 -15.78 1.70 8.63
N ARG A 34 -16.79 0.96 9.07
CA ARG A 34 -16.84 0.46 10.43
C ARG A 34 -16.06 -0.86 10.50
N ILE A 35 -14.89 -0.81 11.11
CA ILE A 35 -14.08 -1.99 11.37
C ILE A 35 -14.57 -2.61 12.70
N GLU A 36 -14.84 -3.90 12.72
CA GLU A 36 -15.17 -4.62 13.95
C GLU A 36 -13.96 -4.76 14.86
N THR A 37 -14.15 -4.64 16.16
CA THR A 37 -13.12 -4.87 17.17
C THR A 37 -12.67 -6.34 17.19
N GLY A 38 -11.40 -6.58 17.41
CA GLY A 38 -10.82 -7.92 17.51
C GLY A 38 -9.43 -8.02 16.90
N ASN A 39 -8.93 -9.24 16.83
CA ASN A 39 -7.65 -9.55 16.20
C ASN A 39 -7.88 -10.06 14.78
N TYR A 40 -7.13 -9.51 13.85
CA TYR A 40 -7.14 -9.88 12.43
C TYR A 40 -5.79 -10.52 12.08
N ALA A 41 -5.83 -11.63 11.38
CA ALA A 41 -4.65 -12.27 10.82
C ALA A 41 -4.53 -11.91 9.35
N VAL A 42 -3.32 -11.59 8.88
CA VAL A 42 -3.05 -11.32 7.46
C VAL A 42 -3.36 -12.57 6.63
N ASP A 43 -4.14 -12.38 5.58
CA ASP A 43 -4.40 -13.41 4.57
C ASP A 43 -3.31 -13.36 3.49
N PRO A 44 -2.43 -14.36 3.41
CA PRO A 44 -1.35 -14.35 2.44
C PRO A 44 -1.81 -14.56 0.98
N VAL A 45 -3.04 -15.03 0.77
CA VAL A 45 -3.58 -15.25 -0.59
C VAL A 45 -3.98 -13.93 -1.23
N HIS A 46 -4.54 -13.00 -0.43
CA HIS A 46 -5.04 -11.72 -0.92
C HIS A 46 -4.16 -10.53 -0.53
N SER A 47 -2.98 -10.80 0.03
CA SER A 47 -2.03 -9.76 0.45
C SER A 47 -0.77 -9.76 -0.39
N ARG A 48 -0.05 -8.66 -0.33
CA ARG A 48 1.28 -8.51 -0.93
C ARG A 48 2.18 -7.68 -0.02
N VAL A 49 3.36 -8.22 0.29
CA VAL A 49 4.44 -7.48 0.97
C VAL A 49 5.55 -7.23 -0.05
N GLY A 50 5.69 -5.99 -0.49
CA GLY A 50 6.60 -5.61 -1.57
C GLY A 50 7.53 -4.45 -1.22
N PHE A 51 8.53 -4.28 -2.06
CA PHE A 51 9.45 -3.15 -2.03
C PHE A 51 9.78 -2.64 -3.42
N GLU A 52 10.15 -1.38 -3.49
CA GLU A 52 10.56 -0.69 -4.71
C GLU A 52 11.88 0.05 -4.49
N VAL A 53 12.78 -0.01 -5.45
CA VAL A 53 14.06 0.72 -5.42
C VAL A 53 14.36 1.33 -6.78
N ARG A 54 14.96 2.51 -6.81
CA ARG A 54 15.41 3.12 -8.07
C ARG A 54 16.67 2.41 -8.57
N HIS A 55 16.62 2.02 -9.83
CA HIS A 55 17.73 1.39 -10.55
C HIS A 55 18.28 2.35 -11.60
N LEU A 56 19.58 2.62 -11.56
CA LEU A 56 20.31 3.58 -12.40
C LEU A 56 19.73 5.01 -12.36
N GLY A 57 18.94 5.33 -11.32
CA GLY A 57 18.23 6.61 -11.23
C GLY A 57 17.04 6.79 -12.19
N ILE A 58 16.81 5.87 -13.14
CA ILE A 58 15.85 6.03 -14.24
C ILE A 58 14.65 5.10 -14.17
N SER A 59 14.81 3.87 -13.66
CA SER A 59 13.72 2.88 -13.58
C SER A 59 13.41 2.51 -12.13
N THR A 60 12.28 1.85 -11.92
CA THR A 60 11.90 1.30 -10.62
C THR A 60 11.97 -0.22 -10.70
N PHE A 61 12.86 -0.79 -9.91
CA PHE A 61 12.93 -2.22 -9.66
C PHE A 61 11.97 -2.57 -8.52
N ARG A 62 11.27 -3.70 -8.66
CA ARG A 62 10.27 -4.17 -7.70
C ARG A 62 10.55 -5.60 -7.30
N GLY A 63 10.39 -5.87 -6.01
CA GLY A 63 10.40 -7.21 -5.46
C GLY A 63 9.30 -7.38 -4.42
N SER A 64 9.08 -8.61 -3.99
CA SER A 64 8.15 -8.96 -2.92
C SER A 64 8.65 -10.17 -2.16
N PHE A 65 7.99 -10.45 -1.05
CA PHE A 65 8.19 -11.68 -0.29
C PHE A 65 6.91 -12.51 -0.38
N SER A 66 7.02 -13.81 -0.60
CA SER A 66 5.86 -14.71 -0.74
C SER A 66 5.51 -15.45 0.56
N VAL A 67 6.39 -15.44 1.55
CA VAL A 67 6.12 -16.00 2.89
C VAL A 67 6.21 -14.89 3.93
N TYR A 68 5.08 -14.56 4.49
CA TYR A 68 4.93 -13.56 5.53
C TYR A 68 3.73 -13.89 6.43
N ASP A 69 3.71 -13.30 7.59
CA ASP A 69 2.59 -13.31 8.51
C ASP A 69 2.40 -11.91 9.11
N GLY A 70 1.25 -11.69 9.73
CA GLY A 70 0.98 -10.45 10.45
C GLY A 70 -0.31 -10.50 11.24
N ARG A 71 -0.40 -9.59 12.19
CA ARG A 71 -1.57 -9.39 13.02
C ARG A 71 -1.89 -7.91 13.16
N ILE A 72 -3.18 -7.62 13.13
CA ILE A 72 -3.74 -6.28 13.36
C ILE A 72 -4.71 -6.41 14.52
N THR A 73 -4.53 -5.60 15.56
CA THR A 73 -5.48 -5.51 16.67
C THR A 73 -6.32 -4.25 16.49
N VAL A 74 -7.63 -4.43 16.47
CA VAL A 74 -8.63 -3.36 16.37
C VAL A 74 -9.36 -3.26 17.70
N GLY A 75 -9.27 -2.08 18.32
CA GLY A 75 -9.98 -1.73 19.54
C GLY A 75 -11.20 -0.84 19.26
N GLU A 76 -11.77 -0.25 20.29
CA GLU A 76 -12.92 0.64 20.17
C GLU A 76 -12.59 1.94 19.42
N SER A 77 -11.33 2.39 19.47
CA SER A 77 -10.85 3.62 18.83
C SER A 77 -10.31 3.38 17.41
N GLY A 78 -10.33 2.15 16.89
CA GLY A 78 -9.79 1.77 15.60
C GLY A 78 -8.59 0.82 15.72
N ILE A 79 -7.66 0.88 14.76
CA ILE A 79 -6.45 0.04 14.76
C ILE A 79 -5.51 0.52 15.87
N GLU A 80 -5.17 -0.37 16.80
CA GLU A 80 -4.36 -0.08 17.99
C GLU A 80 -2.96 -0.70 17.93
N HIS A 81 -2.81 -1.82 17.21
CA HIS A 81 -1.53 -2.50 17.07
C HIS A 81 -1.41 -3.21 15.73
N VAL A 82 -0.20 -3.17 15.17
CA VAL A 82 0.17 -3.89 13.94
C VAL A 82 1.53 -4.54 14.14
N GLU A 83 1.63 -5.81 13.84
CA GLU A 83 2.90 -6.52 13.75
C GLU A 83 2.91 -7.44 12.53
N GLY A 84 4.11 -7.70 12.00
CA GLY A 84 4.28 -8.63 10.89
C GLY A 84 5.69 -9.13 10.76
N SER A 85 5.85 -10.24 10.07
CA SER A 85 7.15 -10.80 9.72
C SER A 85 7.18 -11.27 8.27
N ILE A 86 8.38 -11.30 7.70
CA ILE A 86 8.68 -11.89 6.41
C ILE A 86 9.74 -13.00 6.56
N ASP A 87 9.65 -14.02 5.73
CA ASP A 87 10.76 -14.93 5.49
C ASP A 87 11.65 -14.35 4.39
N VAL A 88 12.87 -14.02 4.73
CA VAL A 88 13.81 -13.37 3.79
C VAL A 88 14.11 -14.27 2.59
N ALA A 89 14.17 -15.60 2.80
CA ALA A 89 14.42 -16.56 1.73
C ALA A 89 13.28 -16.63 0.70
N SER A 90 12.10 -16.08 1.02
CA SER A 90 10.93 -16.03 0.14
C SER A 90 10.94 -14.83 -0.82
N VAL A 91 12.06 -14.11 -0.93
CA VAL A 91 12.16 -12.97 -1.83
C VAL A 91 11.92 -13.38 -3.29
N GLU A 92 11.04 -12.65 -3.94
CA GLU A 92 10.68 -12.82 -5.35
C GLU A 92 10.98 -11.55 -6.15
N VAL A 93 11.67 -11.72 -7.25
CA VAL A 93 12.00 -10.67 -8.21
C VAL A 93 11.88 -11.19 -9.64
N PRO A 94 11.67 -10.33 -10.65
CA PRO A 94 11.52 -10.76 -12.05
C PRO A 94 12.74 -11.55 -12.60
N GLU A 95 13.95 -11.19 -12.15
CA GLU A 95 15.18 -11.84 -12.58
C GLU A 95 15.62 -12.89 -11.53
N LYS A 96 15.38 -14.16 -11.85
CA LYS A 96 15.67 -15.27 -10.92
C LYS A 96 17.14 -15.38 -10.51
N GLN A 97 18.07 -15.01 -11.39
CA GLN A 97 19.50 -15.05 -11.09
C GLN A 97 19.88 -14.05 -9.99
N LEU A 98 19.11 -12.98 -9.85
CA LEU A 98 19.32 -11.97 -8.80
C LEU A 98 18.92 -12.46 -7.41
N VAL A 99 18.06 -13.46 -7.29
CA VAL A 99 17.60 -14.00 -5.99
C VAL A 99 18.79 -14.44 -5.13
N GLY A 100 19.71 -15.21 -5.70
CA GLY A 100 20.91 -15.66 -4.98
C GLY A 100 21.76 -14.51 -4.45
N HIS A 101 21.90 -13.43 -5.21
CA HIS A 101 22.62 -12.24 -4.76
C HIS A 101 21.86 -11.48 -3.66
N LEU A 102 20.54 -11.36 -3.76
CA LEU A 102 19.73 -10.74 -2.72
C LEU A 102 19.80 -11.51 -1.39
N LEU A 103 19.93 -12.84 -1.43
CA LEU A 103 20.03 -13.67 -0.23
C LEU A 103 21.45 -13.68 0.37
N SER A 104 22.47 -13.26 -0.40
CA SER A 104 23.86 -13.27 0.04
C SER A 104 24.16 -12.23 1.13
N PRO A 105 25.37 -12.32 1.77
CA PRO A 105 25.83 -11.34 2.75
C PRO A 105 25.93 -9.89 2.21
N ASP A 106 26.02 -9.70 0.90
CA ASP A 106 26.03 -8.38 0.28
C ASP A 106 24.70 -7.63 0.44
N PHE A 107 23.58 -8.39 0.59
CA PHE A 107 22.23 -7.85 0.74
C PHE A 107 21.57 -8.31 2.03
N PHE A 108 20.63 -9.25 1.95
CA PHE A 108 19.81 -9.64 3.11
C PHE A 108 20.54 -10.56 4.10
N ASP A 109 21.58 -11.28 3.66
CA ASP A 109 22.29 -12.23 4.50
C ASP A 109 21.33 -13.25 5.15
N ALA A 110 20.51 -13.88 4.31
CA ALA A 110 19.37 -14.69 4.72
C ALA A 110 19.75 -15.89 5.60
N GLU A 111 20.97 -16.42 5.45
CA GLU A 111 21.47 -17.52 6.28
C GLU A 111 21.58 -17.12 7.75
N ASN A 112 22.10 -15.92 8.01
CA ASN A 112 22.29 -15.39 9.38
C ASN A 112 21.06 -14.64 9.89
N HIS A 113 20.24 -14.10 8.97
CA HIS A 113 19.10 -13.24 9.27
C HIS A 113 17.86 -13.70 8.49
N PRO A 114 17.28 -14.87 8.81
CA PRO A 114 16.19 -15.47 8.02
C PRO A 114 14.86 -14.72 8.07
N LYS A 115 14.69 -13.81 9.02
CA LYS A 115 13.43 -13.06 9.22
C LYS A 115 13.66 -11.56 9.19
N GLY A 116 12.70 -10.86 8.57
CA GLY A 116 12.45 -9.45 8.81
C GLY A 116 11.21 -9.29 9.69
N ARG A 117 11.15 -8.26 10.56
CA ARG A 117 10.03 -8.04 11.47
C ARG A 117 9.70 -6.55 11.59
N PHE A 118 8.41 -6.25 11.65
CA PHE A 118 7.88 -4.94 11.98
C PHE A 118 6.96 -5.03 13.21
N VAL A 119 7.04 -4.03 14.09
CA VAL A 119 6.13 -3.87 15.23
C VAL A 119 5.79 -2.40 15.39
N SER A 120 4.51 -2.07 15.40
CA SER A 120 4.06 -0.70 15.65
C SER A 120 4.36 -0.26 17.08
N THR A 121 4.74 1.01 17.25
CA THR A 121 4.98 1.64 18.57
C THR A 121 3.97 2.73 18.86
N ALA A 122 3.43 3.38 17.83
CA ALA A 122 2.34 4.34 17.93
C ALA A 122 1.52 4.36 16.64
N ILE A 123 0.22 4.61 16.76
CA ILE A 123 -0.70 4.76 15.62
C ILE A 123 -1.47 6.06 15.80
N ARG A 124 -1.48 6.90 14.78
CA ARG A 124 -2.14 8.20 14.80
C ARG A 124 -3.06 8.33 13.59
N GLN A 125 -4.30 8.78 13.83
CA GLN A 125 -5.20 9.17 12.75
C GLN A 125 -4.69 10.46 12.11
N LYS A 126 -4.54 10.46 10.77
CA LYS A 126 -4.21 11.66 9.98
C LYS A 126 -5.48 12.29 9.43
N ASP A 127 -6.23 11.52 8.67
CA ASP A 127 -7.50 11.89 8.05
C ASP A 127 -8.46 10.70 8.12
N GLU A 128 -9.69 10.86 7.64
CA GLU A 128 -10.65 9.76 7.54
C GLU A 128 -10.07 8.63 6.68
N GLY A 129 -9.95 7.44 7.25
CA GLY A 129 -9.36 6.28 6.60
C GLY A 129 -7.83 6.30 6.44
N SER A 130 -7.11 7.33 6.91
CA SER A 130 -5.66 7.43 6.81
C SER A 130 -4.99 7.47 8.17
N LEU A 131 -3.98 6.64 8.37
CA LEU A 131 -3.22 6.51 9.60
C LEU A 131 -1.73 6.76 9.34
N GLU A 132 -1.03 7.28 10.34
CA GLU A 132 0.41 7.25 10.41
C GLU A 132 0.82 6.27 11.51
N VAL A 133 1.61 5.27 11.15
CA VAL A 133 2.05 4.21 12.03
C VAL A 133 3.56 4.35 12.25
N ASP A 134 3.96 4.71 13.45
CA ASP A 134 5.34 4.58 13.90
C ASP A 134 5.59 3.13 14.29
N GLY A 135 6.76 2.62 13.98
CA GLY A 135 7.13 1.27 14.36
C GLY A 135 8.63 1.02 14.30
N GLU A 136 9.01 -0.15 14.71
CA GLU A 136 10.36 -0.67 14.62
C GLU A 136 10.44 -1.73 13.54
N LEU A 137 11.30 -1.51 12.55
CA LEU A 137 11.62 -2.49 11.51
C LEU A 137 12.97 -3.12 11.82
N THR A 138 13.00 -4.44 11.88
CA THR A 138 14.21 -5.23 12.02
C THR A 138 14.53 -5.93 10.71
N LEU A 139 15.69 -5.64 10.12
CA LEU A 139 16.25 -6.34 8.95
C LEU A 139 17.73 -6.62 9.23
N ARG A 140 18.24 -7.76 8.79
CA ARG A 140 19.64 -8.20 9.06
C ARG A 140 20.06 -8.05 10.52
N GLY A 141 19.16 -8.32 11.47
CA GLY A 141 19.42 -8.16 12.90
C GLY A 141 19.53 -6.72 13.38
N VAL A 142 19.35 -5.73 12.51
CA VAL A 142 19.38 -4.30 12.86
C VAL A 142 17.96 -3.77 12.97
N THR A 143 17.62 -3.17 14.10
CA THR A 143 16.32 -2.53 14.34
C THR A 143 16.42 -1.02 14.18
N ARG A 144 15.51 -0.42 13.44
CA ARG A 144 15.41 1.03 13.22
C ARG A 144 13.96 1.49 13.31
N PRO A 145 13.72 2.70 13.81
CA PRO A 145 12.40 3.31 13.73
C PRO A 145 12.05 3.61 12.28
N VAL A 146 10.81 3.36 11.91
CA VAL A 146 10.24 3.69 10.60
C VAL A 146 8.85 4.27 10.77
N VAL A 147 8.44 5.13 9.84
CA VAL A 147 7.09 5.65 9.75
C VAL A 147 6.44 5.07 8.49
N VAL A 148 5.23 4.57 8.64
CA VAL A 148 4.44 3.98 7.57
C VAL A 148 3.11 4.70 7.48
N ASP A 149 2.79 5.25 6.31
CA ASP A 149 1.47 5.76 6.00
C ASP A 149 0.57 4.58 5.63
N VAL A 150 -0.59 4.47 6.29
CA VAL A 150 -1.56 3.40 6.09
C VAL A 150 -2.89 4.00 5.66
N THR A 151 -3.47 3.46 4.60
CA THR A 151 -4.83 3.78 4.15
C THR A 151 -5.72 2.57 4.41
N VAL A 152 -6.84 2.79 5.08
CA VAL A 152 -7.92 1.81 5.21
C VAL A 152 -8.74 1.85 3.93
N GLU A 153 -8.56 0.84 3.06
CA GLU A 153 -9.28 0.75 1.79
C GLU A 153 -10.73 0.31 1.99
N GLY A 154 -10.99 -0.49 3.03
CA GLY A 154 -12.33 -0.94 3.35
C GLY A 154 -12.37 -2.02 4.42
N ALA A 155 -13.58 -2.29 4.90
CA ALA A 155 -13.90 -3.44 5.71
C ALA A 155 -15.20 -4.07 5.21
N GLY A 156 -15.33 -5.38 5.34
CA GLY A 156 -16.47 -6.10 4.81
C GLY A 156 -16.63 -7.48 5.45
N VAL A 157 -17.47 -8.30 4.84
CA VAL A 157 -17.73 -9.67 5.27
C VAL A 157 -17.39 -10.62 4.12
N GLY A 158 -16.55 -11.59 4.38
CA GLY A 158 -16.16 -12.64 3.43
C GLY A 158 -17.30 -13.60 3.13
N LEU A 159 -17.10 -14.49 2.16
CA LEU A 159 -18.10 -15.49 1.76
C LEU A 159 -18.41 -16.50 2.87
N ASP A 160 -17.50 -16.71 3.78
CA ASP A 160 -17.62 -17.57 4.96
C ASP A 160 -18.25 -16.86 6.17
N GLY A 161 -18.58 -15.57 6.03
CA GLY A 161 -19.14 -14.75 7.10
C GLY A 161 -18.08 -14.10 8.01
N SER A 162 -16.79 -14.29 7.75
CA SER A 162 -15.72 -13.65 8.52
C SER A 162 -15.62 -12.14 8.19
N SER A 163 -15.25 -11.34 9.20
CA SER A 163 -14.96 -9.92 8.99
C SER A 163 -13.58 -9.76 8.34
N VAL A 164 -13.52 -8.96 7.27
CA VAL A 164 -12.34 -8.71 6.47
C VAL A 164 -11.99 -7.23 6.52
N LEU A 165 -10.69 -6.93 6.60
CA LEU A 165 -10.12 -5.58 6.60
C LEU A 165 -9.07 -5.47 5.51
N SER A 166 -9.17 -4.44 4.67
CA SER A 166 -8.20 -4.17 3.59
C SER A 166 -7.45 -2.87 3.86
N LEU A 167 -6.12 -2.92 3.76
CA LEU A 167 -5.21 -1.81 4.01
C LEU A 167 -4.18 -1.69 2.88
N GLU A 168 -3.85 -0.47 2.49
CA GLU A 168 -2.59 -0.17 1.81
C GLU A 168 -1.61 0.48 2.78
N ALA A 169 -0.34 0.11 2.71
CA ALA A 169 0.71 0.70 3.54
C ALA A 169 1.94 1.09 2.72
N ARG A 170 2.51 2.26 2.99
CA ARG A 170 3.65 2.81 2.29
C ARG A 170 4.63 3.44 3.27
N GLY A 171 5.92 3.18 3.08
CA GLY A 171 7.00 3.75 3.86
C GLY A 171 8.27 3.88 3.04
N GLU A 172 9.27 4.52 3.59
CA GLU A 172 10.60 4.62 2.97
C GLU A 172 11.68 4.35 4.03
N ILE A 173 12.67 3.56 3.66
CA ILE A 173 13.85 3.28 4.49
C ILE A 173 15.13 3.56 3.71
N ASN A 174 16.23 3.81 4.42
CA ASN A 174 17.57 3.74 3.84
C ASN A 174 18.16 2.35 4.11
N ARG A 175 18.43 1.57 3.06
CA ARG A 175 18.97 0.23 3.18
C ARG A 175 20.33 0.16 3.89
N ASN A 176 21.13 1.24 3.81
CA ASN A 176 22.43 1.32 4.49
C ASN A 176 22.29 1.29 6.01
N ASP A 177 21.16 1.80 6.57
CA ASP A 177 20.89 1.79 8.01
C ASP A 177 20.73 0.37 8.57
N TYR A 178 20.51 -0.61 7.68
CA TYR A 178 20.42 -2.05 7.98
C TYR A 178 21.67 -2.84 7.55
N GLY A 179 22.74 -2.13 7.17
CA GLY A 179 23.97 -2.77 6.72
C GLY A 179 23.88 -3.38 5.32
N ILE A 180 22.83 -3.06 4.53
CA ILE A 180 22.73 -3.45 3.11
C ILE A 180 23.42 -2.37 2.28
N SER A 181 24.75 -2.42 2.25
CA SER A 181 25.61 -1.37 1.69
C SER A 181 26.16 -1.69 0.29
N TRP A 182 25.84 -2.87 -0.28
CA TRP A 182 26.29 -3.19 -1.63
C TRP A 182 25.91 -2.08 -2.61
N GLY A 183 26.85 -1.67 -3.43
CA GLY A 183 26.63 -0.63 -4.43
C GLY A 183 27.68 -0.67 -5.52
N ALA A 184 27.28 -0.28 -6.70
CA ALA A 184 28.13 0.00 -7.83
C ALA A 184 27.68 1.30 -8.48
N THR A 185 28.60 1.97 -9.17
CA THR A 185 28.30 3.16 -9.97
C THR A 185 28.63 2.86 -11.42
N VAL A 186 27.82 3.38 -12.32
CA VAL A 186 28.13 3.36 -13.76
C VAL A 186 29.03 4.54 -14.14
N GLU A 187 29.59 4.54 -15.35
CA GLU A 187 30.50 5.59 -15.83
C GLU A 187 29.92 7.01 -15.72
N THR A 188 28.60 7.16 -15.78
CA THR A 188 27.91 8.44 -15.57
C THR A 188 27.88 8.93 -14.12
N GLY A 189 28.39 8.13 -13.18
CA GLY A 189 28.34 8.40 -11.74
C GLY A 189 27.00 8.02 -11.07
N ALA A 190 26.03 7.49 -11.82
CA ALA A 190 24.77 7.04 -11.23
C ALA A 190 24.94 5.75 -10.45
N ALA A 191 24.32 5.67 -9.26
CA ALA A 191 24.27 4.43 -8.49
C ALA A 191 23.41 3.39 -9.22
N VAL A 192 23.89 2.14 -9.27
CA VAL A 192 23.13 1.03 -9.85
C VAL A 192 21.86 0.76 -9.04
N VAL A 193 21.93 0.83 -7.71
CA VAL A 193 20.80 0.67 -6.78
C VAL A 193 20.79 1.84 -5.81
N ALA A 194 19.67 2.54 -5.71
CA ALA A 194 19.52 3.65 -4.78
C ALA A 194 19.59 3.17 -3.32
N GLU A 195 19.93 4.08 -2.42
CA GLU A 195 19.94 3.82 -0.98
C GLU A 195 18.53 3.76 -0.41
N LYS A 196 17.63 4.61 -0.94
CA LYS A 196 16.23 4.66 -0.53
C LYS A 196 15.44 3.54 -1.14
N VAL A 197 14.75 2.79 -0.29
CA VAL A 197 13.84 1.70 -0.64
C VAL A 197 12.45 2.06 -0.14
N ARG A 198 11.47 2.00 -1.02
CA ARG A 198 10.06 2.19 -0.66
C ARG A 198 9.45 0.85 -0.29
N LEU A 199 8.74 0.84 0.82
CA LEU A 199 7.88 -0.26 1.22
C LEU A 199 6.51 -0.05 0.56
N ALA A 200 5.93 -1.11 -0.01
CA ALA A 200 4.66 -1.07 -0.71
C ALA A 200 3.88 -2.35 -0.37
N LEU A 201 2.90 -2.20 0.52
CA LEU A 201 2.12 -3.32 1.03
C LEU A 201 0.64 -3.14 0.66
N ALA A 202 0.01 -4.21 0.20
CA ALA A 202 -1.44 -4.33 0.10
C ALA A 202 -1.82 -5.51 1.00
N ILE A 203 -2.61 -5.26 2.01
CA ILE A 203 -2.90 -6.23 3.07
C ILE A 203 -4.40 -6.45 3.16
N GLU A 204 -4.80 -7.70 3.02
CA GLU A 204 -6.10 -8.17 3.46
C GLU A 204 -5.91 -8.99 4.74
N ALA A 205 -6.73 -8.71 5.74
CA ALA A 205 -6.66 -9.41 7.01
C ALA A 205 -8.07 -9.88 7.42
N VAL A 206 -8.14 -11.10 7.92
CA VAL A 206 -9.38 -11.76 8.34
C VAL A 206 -9.42 -11.83 9.85
N LYS A 207 -10.58 -11.48 10.42
CA LYS A 207 -10.79 -11.54 11.87
C LYS A 207 -10.60 -12.99 12.35
N ALA A 208 -9.69 -13.17 13.29
CA ALA A 208 -9.48 -14.47 13.91
C ALA A 208 -10.73 -14.88 14.71
N GLY A 209 -11.15 -16.11 14.56
CA GLY A 209 -12.19 -16.69 15.42
C GLY A 209 -11.74 -16.70 16.89
N GLU A 210 -12.71 -16.57 17.78
CA GLU A 210 -12.47 -16.72 19.23
C GLU A 210 -12.04 -18.15 19.59
#